data_72216b6d87aaa48bbcd6e647f9226551
#
_entry.id   72216b6d87aaa48bbcd6e647f9226551
#
_cell.length_a   1.000
_cell.length_b   1.000
_cell.length_c   1.000
_cell.angle_alpha   90.00
_cell.angle_beta   90.00
_cell.angle_gamma   90.00
#
_symmetry.space_group_name_H-M   'P 1'
#
loop_
_entity.id
_entity.type
_entity.pdbx_description
1 polymer ?
#
loop_
_entity_poly.entity_id
_entity_poly.type
_entity_poly.pdbx_seq_one_letter_code
_entity_poly.pdbx_strand_id
1 'polypeptide(L)'
;MPLSNWIQCTDGDLSGCRINGIGDAIKDELMWEVIYDSYINEMGLDKMYTRLLEVMKKKAEIECDYVSTNDRFNLTLLQIEEQTLKDMIDASSGKTSGGIDKSLVYISKWVGSWLNPKNMTAKEYFTLLKEMEKINKNNK
;
A
#
# COMPACT_ATOMS: atom_id res chain seq x y z
N MET A 1 -1.63 13.44 10.10
CA MET A 1 -0.17 13.13 10.19
C MET A 1 0.56 13.86 9.06
N PRO A 2 1.72 14.50 9.31
CA PRO A 2 2.59 15.00 8.25
C PRO A 2 3.05 13.90 7.30
N LEU A 3 3.23 14.22 6.02
CA LEU A 3 3.64 13.23 5.02
C LEU A 3 5.06 12.68 5.31
N SER A 4 5.96 13.51 5.83
CA SER A 4 7.30 13.07 6.26
C SER A 4 7.25 11.96 7.32
N ASN A 5 6.34 12.09 8.28
CA ASN A 5 6.16 11.09 9.34
C ASN A 5 5.50 9.82 8.79
N TRP A 6 4.57 9.96 7.84
CA TRP A 6 4.00 8.82 7.12
C TRP A 6 5.07 8.02 6.39
N ILE A 7 5.96 8.69 5.64
CA ILE A 7 7.08 8.05 4.94
C ILE A 7 7.97 7.30 5.95
N GLN A 8 8.34 7.96 7.06
CA GLN A 8 9.15 7.36 8.10
C GLN A 8 8.52 6.08 8.66
N CYS A 9 7.21 6.09 8.94
CA CYS A 9 6.49 4.91 9.43
C CYS A 9 6.42 3.79 8.37
N THR A 10 6.21 4.12 7.10
CA THR A 10 6.19 3.13 6.02
C THR A 10 7.57 2.51 5.74
N ASP A 11 8.64 3.21 6.06
CA ASP A 11 10.01 2.70 5.99
C ASP A 11 10.41 1.86 7.22
N GLY A 12 9.47 1.68 8.19
CA GLY A 12 9.62 0.82 9.36
C GLY A 12 10.01 1.56 10.64
N ASP A 13 10.25 2.87 10.61
CA ASP A 13 10.50 3.66 11.81
C ASP A 13 9.20 4.26 12.35
N LEU A 14 8.52 3.50 13.21
CA LEU A 14 7.22 3.87 13.78
C LEU A 14 7.30 5.03 14.79
N SER A 15 8.50 5.50 15.14
CA SER A 15 8.64 6.71 15.97
C SER A 15 8.04 7.96 15.32
N GLY A 16 7.82 7.94 14.00
CA GLY A 16 7.08 8.96 13.25
C GLY A 16 5.63 9.15 13.69
N CYS A 17 5.04 8.18 14.40
CA CYS A 17 3.69 8.29 14.97
C CYS A 17 3.64 9.15 16.24
N ARG A 18 4.78 9.41 16.88
CA ARG A 18 4.84 10.09 18.18
C ARG A 18 4.53 11.57 18.06
N ILE A 19 3.65 12.04 18.93
CA ILE A 19 3.40 13.46 19.16
C ILE A 19 4.43 13.91 20.20
N ASN A 20 5.30 14.73 20.11
CA ASN A 20 6.30 15.17 21.11
C ASN A 20 7.44 14.17 21.39
N GLY A 21 7.67 13.18 20.55
CA GLY A 21 8.80 12.26 20.67
C GLY A 21 8.74 11.27 21.86
N ILE A 22 7.64 11.28 22.63
CA ILE A 22 7.46 10.39 23.80
C ILE A 22 6.62 9.18 23.38
N GLY A 23 7.16 7.98 23.54
CA GLY A 23 6.47 6.73 23.23
C GLY A 23 7.36 5.52 23.45
N ASP A 24 6.77 4.34 23.32
CA ASP A 24 7.46 3.06 23.31
C ASP A 24 7.03 2.25 22.09
N ALA A 25 7.80 1.23 21.71
CA ALA A 25 7.59 0.47 20.48
C ALA A 25 6.19 -0.15 20.40
N ILE A 26 5.62 -0.62 21.51
CA ILE A 26 4.29 -1.24 21.50
C ILE A 26 3.21 -0.20 21.21
N LYS A 27 3.32 0.99 21.83
CA LYS A 27 2.37 2.09 21.58
C LYS A 27 2.50 2.64 20.16
N ASP A 28 3.72 2.71 19.63
CA ASP A 28 3.96 3.16 18.26
C ASP A 28 3.30 2.21 17.26
N GLU A 29 3.40 0.89 17.46
CA GLU A 29 2.77 -0.13 16.62
C GLU A 29 1.24 -0.01 16.64
N LEU A 30 0.63 0.04 17.83
CA LEU A 30 -0.82 0.23 17.97
C LEU A 30 -1.29 1.55 17.35
N MET A 31 -0.54 2.63 17.51
CA MET A 31 -0.88 3.93 16.94
C MET A 31 -0.79 3.89 15.41
N TRP A 32 0.24 3.24 14.87
CA TRP A 32 0.40 3.07 13.43
C TRP A 32 -0.74 2.25 12.82
N GLU A 33 -1.14 1.16 13.47
CA GLU A 33 -2.28 0.34 13.05
C GLU A 33 -3.56 1.19 12.93
N VAL A 34 -3.89 1.97 13.96
CA VAL A 34 -5.07 2.86 13.96
C VAL A 34 -5.00 3.91 12.83
N ILE A 35 -3.84 4.53 12.64
CA ILE A 35 -3.63 5.54 11.59
C ILE A 35 -3.76 4.90 10.22
N TYR A 36 -3.17 3.74 10.02
CA TYR A 36 -3.18 3.02 8.75
C TYR A 36 -4.59 2.52 8.38
N ASP A 37 -5.32 1.96 9.35
CA ASP A 37 -6.72 1.57 9.18
C ASP A 37 -7.61 2.76 8.82
N SER A 38 -7.43 3.88 9.50
CA SER A 38 -8.15 5.12 9.18
C SER A 38 -7.87 5.57 7.74
N TYR A 39 -6.62 5.46 7.29
CA TYR A 39 -6.23 5.76 5.92
C TYR A 39 -6.91 4.82 4.91
N ILE A 40 -6.86 3.51 5.16
CA ILE A 40 -7.50 2.51 4.27
C ILE A 40 -9.01 2.74 4.18
N ASN A 41 -9.66 3.04 5.30
CA ASN A 41 -11.10 3.30 5.34
C ASN A 41 -11.49 4.56 4.56
N GLU A 42 -10.66 5.60 4.58
CA GLU A 42 -10.95 6.88 3.90
C GLU A 42 -10.51 6.87 2.43
N MET A 43 -9.35 6.30 2.13
CA MET A 43 -8.75 6.32 0.80
C MET A 43 -9.06 5.08 -0.03
N GLY A 44 -9.44 3.98 0.61
CA GLY A 44 -9.61 2.67 -0.01
C GLY A 44 -8.27 1.96 -0.24
N LEU A 45 -8.35 0.68 -0.49
CA LEU A 45 -7.19 -0.12 -0.91
C LEU A 45 -6.84 0.15 -2.37
N ASP A 46 -5.57 0.16 -2.69
CA ASP A 46 -5.13 0.13 -4.08
C ASP A 46 -5.67 -1.12 -4.78
N LYS A 47 -6.06 -0.99 -6.04
CA LYS A 47 -6.59 -2.09 -6.87
C LYS A 47 -5.63 -3.27 -6.94
N MET A 48 -4.34 -3.01 -6.96
CA MET A 48 -3.32 -4.05 -6.97
C MET A 48 -3.31 -4.82 -5.65
N TYR A 49 -3.39 -4.11 -4.52
CA TYR A 49 -3.44 -4.72 -3.19
C TYR A 49 -4.74 -5.54 -2.99
N THR A 50 -5.88 -5.02 -3.44
CA THR A 50 -7.16 -5.75 -3.44
C THR A 50 -7.03 -7.06 -4.23
N ARG A 51 -6.44 -7.00 -5.44
CA ARG A 51 -6.21 -8.19 -6.25
C ARG A 51 -5.25 -9.18 -5.60
N LEU A 52 -4.20 -8.69 -4.93
CA LEU A 52 -3.26 -9.53 -4.17
C LEU A 52 -4.00 -10.31 -3.08
N LEU A 53 -4.87 -9.64 -2.30
CA LEU A 53 -5.67 -10.28 -1.26
C LEU A 53 -6.65 -11.32 -1.84
N GLU A 54 -7.25 -11.04 -3.00
CA GLU A 54 -8.13 -12.01 -3.70
C GLU A 54 -7.37 -13.28 -4.10
N VAL A 55 -6.15 -13.15 -4.64
CA VAL A 55 -5.30 -14.30 -4.99
C VAL A 55 -4.88 -15.08 -3.75
N MET A 56 -4.50 -14.40 -2.66
CA MET A 56 -4.16 -15.04 -1.38
C MET A 56 -5.35 -15.80 -0.79
N LYS A 57 -6.55 -15.21 -0.83
CA LYS A 57 -7.78 -15.86 -0.38
C LYS A 57 -8.07 -17.12 -1.19
N LYS A 58 -8.01 -17.02 -2.52
CA LYS A 58 -8.23 -18.16 -3.43
C LYS A 58 -7.22 -19.29 -3.18
N LYS A 59 -5.94 -18.95 -2.96
CA LYS A 59 -4.92 -19.93 -2.58
C LYS A 59 -5.30 -20.65 -1.30
N ALA A 60 -5.70 -19.94 -0.25
CA ALA A 60 -6.14 -20.54 1.02
C ALA A 60 -7.36 -21.45 0.86
N GLU A 61 -8.32 -21.06 0.03
CA GLU A 61 -9.50 -21.90 -0.29
C GLU A 61 -9.07 -23.22 -0.97
N ILE A 62 -8.17 -23.18 -1.96
CA ILE A 62 -7.64 -24.39 -2.63
C ILE A 62 -6.85 -25.26 -1.67
N GLU A 63 -6.08 -24.69 -0.75
CA GLU A 63 -5.36 -25.44 0.31
C GLU A 63 -6.34 -26.19 1.22
N CYS A 64 -7.43 -25.55 1.65
CA CYS A 64 -8.48 -26.18 2.43
C CYS A 64 -9.17 -27.32 1.65
N ASP A 65 -9.47 -27.10 0.37
CA ASP A 65 -10.07 -28.11 -0.50
C ASP A 65 -9.13 -29.31 -0.70
N TYR A 66 -7.83 -29.07 -0.88
CA TYR A 66 -6.84 -30.15 -0.98
C TYR A 66 -6.77 -30.99 0.29
N VAL A 67 -6.75 -30.33 1.46
CA VAL A 67 -6.68 -31.04 2.76
C VAL A 67 -7.95 -31.87 2.99
N SER A 68 -9.12 -31.39 2.57
CA SER A 68 -10.39 -32.08 2.80
C SER A 68 -10.69 -33.20 1.79
N THR A 69 -10.28 -33.03 0.52
CA THR A 69 -10.60 -33.98 -0.57
C THR A 69 -9.45 -34.86 -0.99
N ASN A 70 -8.21 -34.47 -0.66
CA ASN A 70 -6.96 -35.08 -1.16
C ASN A 70 -6.88 -35.15 -2.70
N ASP A 71 -7.56 -34.25 -3.40
CA ASP A 71 -7.55 -34.21 -4.86
C ASP A 71 -6.24 -33.58 -5.36
N ARG A 72 -5.45 -34.38 -6.10
CA ARG A 72 -4.18 -33.94 -6.66
C ARG A 72 -4.28 -32.79 -7.65
N PHE A 73 -5.45 -32.60 -8.26
CA PHE A 73 -5.67 -31.46 -9.15
C PHE A 73 -5.50 -30.12 -8.41
N ASN A 74 -5.89 -30.06 -7.12
CA ASN A 74 -5.68 -28.89 -6.29
C ASN A 74 -4.21 -28.50 -6.13
N LEU A 75 -3.28 -29.46 -6.18
CA LEU A 75 -1.83 -29.14 -6.15
C LEU A 75 -1.40 -28.36 -7.39
N THR A 76 -1.96 -28.68 -8.56
CA THR A 76 -1.68 -27.92 -9.79
C THR A 76 -2.26 -26.51 -9.70
N LEU A 77 -3.47 -26.36 -9.16
CA LEU A 77 -4.08 -25.04 -8.93
C LEU A 77 -3.27 -24.21 -7.94
N LEU A 78 -2.78 -24.80 -6.86
CA LEU A 78 -1.90 -24.14 -5.89
C LEU A 78 -0.63 -23.59 -6.54
N GLN A 79 0.03 -24.38 -7.39
CA GLN A 79 1.23 -23.94 -8.10
C GLN A 79 0.94 -22.73 -9.01
N ILE A 80 -0.22 -22.72 -9.67
CA ILE A 80 -0.64 -21.59 -10.52
C ILE A 80 -0.84 -20.32 -9.68
N GLU A 81 -1.55 -20.41 -8.54
CA GLU A 81 -1.79 -19.26 -7.69
C GLU A 81 -0.50 -18.77 -7.01
N GLU A 82 0.41 -19.67 -6.63
CA GLU A 82 1.74 -19.32 -6.12
C GLU A 82 2.59 -18.56 -7.15
N GLN A 83 2.59 -19.03 -8.38
CA GLN A 83 3.29 -18.32 -9.46
C GLN A 83 2.66 -16.95 -9.73
N THR A 84 1.31 -16.87 -9.74
CA THR A 84 0.58 -15.61 -9.90
C THR A 84 0.94 -14.61 -8.79
N LEU A 85 0.99 -15.07 -7.54
CA LEU A 85 1.39 -14.27 -6.37
C LEU A 85 2.82 -13.75 -6.53
N LYS A 86 3.75 -14.62 -6.90
CA LYS A 86 5.14 -14.27 -7.13
C LYS A 86 5.27 -13.21 -8.23
N ASP A 87 4.64 -13.42 -9.37
CA ASP A 87 4.67 -12.49 -10.50
C ASP A 87 4.11 -11.11 -10.11
N MET A 88 3.04 -11.08 -9.28
CA MET A 88 2.47 -9.83 -8.76
C MET A 88 3.42 -9.11 -7.80
N ILE A 89 4.09 -9.84 -6.91
CA ILE A 89 5.07 -9.27 -5.97
C ILE A 89 6.28 -8.75 -6.73
N ASP A 90 6.81 -9.50 -7.69
CA ASP A 90 7.95 -9.11 -8.50
C ASP A 90 7.62 -7.87 -9.37
N ALA A 91 6.41 -7.81 -9.94
CA ALA A 91 5.93 -6.65 -10.68
C ALA A 91 5.74 -5.41 -9.79
N SER A 92 5.42 -5.60 -8.50
CA SER A 92 5.31 -4.51 -7.54
C SER A 92 6.66 -4.02 -7.05
N SER A 93 7.58 -4.91 -6.74
CA SER A 93 8.92 -4.56 -6.26
C SER A 93 9.75 -3.82 -7.31
N GLY A 94 9.56 -4.11 -8.60
CA GLY A 94 10.18 -3.35 -9.69
C GLY A 94 9.63 -1.93 -9.89
N LYS A 95 8.41 -1.65 -9.43
CA LYS A 95 7.76 -0.32 -9.54
C LYS A 95 8.00 0.57 -8.32
N THR A 96 8.33 0.01 -7.17
CA THR A 96 8.58 0.75 -5.92
C THR A 96 9.92 1.50 -5.90
N SER A 97 10.80 1.29 -6.89
CA SER A 97 12.06 2.03 -7.05
C SER A 97 11.90 3.56 -7.29
N GLY A 98 10.69 4.08 -7.19
CA GLY A 98 10.39 5.49 -7.38
C GLY A 98 9.72 6.19 -6.22
N GLY A 99 9.20 5.43 -5.26
CA GLY A 99 8.65 5.92 -3.99
C GLY A 99 7.74 7.15 -4.07
N ILE A 100 7.37 7.62 -2.92
CA ILE A 100 6.62 8.86 -2.71
C ILE A 100 7.38 10.06 -3.29
N ASP A 101 8.72 10.06 -3.28
CA ASP A 101 9.54 11.16 -3.78
C ASP A 101 9.35 11.42 -5.28
N LYS A 102 9.33 10.39 -6.12
CA LYS A 102 9.05 10.57 -7.56
C LYS A 102 7.62 11.05 -7.79
N SER A 103 6.66 10.49 -7.07
CA SER A 103 5.27 10.93 -7.16
C SER A 103 5.11 12.38 -6.73
N LEU A 104 5.80 12.82 -5.68
CA LEU A 104 5.84 14.22 -5.25
C LEU A 104 6.36 15.15 -6.35
N VAL A 105 7.43 14.76 -7.06
CA VAL A 105 7.95 15.55 -8.19
C VAL A 105 6.91 15.67 -9.30
N TYR A 106 6.20 14.59 -9.64
CA TYR A 106 5.14 14.63 -10.66
C TYR A 106 3.96 15.49 -10.23
N ILE A 107 3.48 15.32 -8.99
CA ILE A 107 2.38 16.13 -8.45
C ILE A 107 2.80 17.60 -8.36
N SER A 108 4.03 17.90 -7.93
CA SER A 108 4.56 19.27 -7.88
C SER A 108 4.57 19.95 -9.25
N LYS A 109 4.96 19.21 -10.31
CA LYS A 109 4.91 19.71 -11.69
C LYS A 109 3.48 19.96 -12.16
N TRP A 110 2.55 19.08 -11.77
CA TRP A 110 1.15 19.21 -12.15
C TRP A 110 0.46 20.39 -11.43
N VAL A 111 0.75 20.58 -10.15
CA VAL A 111 0.22 21.70 -9.34
C VAL A 111 0.90 23.04 -9.70
N GLY A 112 2.07 22.99 -10.34
CA GLY A 112 2.85 24.19 -10.69
C GLY A 112 3.60 24.82 -9.51
N SER A 113 3.71 24.09 -8.38
CA SER A 113 4.45 24.53 -7.19
C SER A 113 5.17 23.36 -6.53
N TRP A 114 6.33 23.63 -5.91
CA TRP A 114 7.06 22.59 -5.19
C TRP A 114 6.36 22.21 -3.90
N LEU A 115 6.02 20.94 -3.76
CA LEU A 115 5.38 20.37 -2.57
C LEU A 115 6.44 19.86 -1.59
N ASN A 116 6.39 20.37 -0.36
CA ASN A 116 7.30 19.96 0.70
C ASN A 116 6.62 18.93 1.60
N PRO A 117 7.13 17.69 1.73
CA PRO A 117 6.53 16.65 2.56
C PRO A 117 6.45 17.01 4.06
N LYS A 118 7.25 17.96 4.54
CA LYS A 118 7.18 18.44 5.93
C LYS A 118 5.97 19.34 6.19
N ASN A 119 5.49 20.05 5.16
CA ASN A 119 4.39 21.02 5.27
C ASN A 119 3.07 20.48 4.73
N MET A 120 3.06 19.25 4.25
CA MET A 120 1.91 18.58 3.67
C MET A 120 1.49 17.41 4.56
N THR A 121 0.21 17.16 4.67
CA THR A 121 -0.31 15.96 5.34
C THR A 121 -0.36 14.77 4.37
N ALA A 122 -0.29 13.55 4.90
CA ALA A 122 -0.46 12.34 4.11
C ALA A 122 -1.82 12.35 3.36
N LYS A 123 -2.90 12.83 4.00
CA LYS A 123 -4.22 12.95 3.39
C LYS A 123 -4.22 13.87 2.17
N GLU A 124 -3.62 15.06 2.26
CA GLU A 124 -3.50 15.99 1.12
C GLU A 124 -2.74 15.36 -0.04
N TYR A 125 -1.61 14.71 0.25
CA TYR A 125 -0.83 14.00 -0.77
C TYR A 125 -1.64 12.94 -1.52
N PHE A 126 -2.30 12.03 -0.81
CA PHE A 126 -3.08 10.97 -1.45
C PHE A 126 -4.33 11.49 -2.17
N THR A 127 -4.90 12.60 -1.70
CA THR A 127 -6.01 13.27 -2.40
C THR A 127 -5.54 13.83 -3.74
N LEU A 128 -4.41 14.53 -3.76
CA LEU A 128 -3.82 15.07 -5.00
C LEU A 128 -3.44 13.96 -5.98
N LEU A 129 -2.89 12.85 -5.48
CA LEU A 129 -2.56 11.68 -6.30
C LEU A 129 -3.80 11.11 -6.98
N LYS A 130 -4.90 10.94 -6.25
CA LYS A 130 -6.18 10.46 -6.81
C LYS A 130 -6.76 11.41 -7.86
N GLU A 131 -6.72 12.71 -7.63
CA GLU A 131 -7.21 13.69 -8.60
C GLU A 131 -6.37 13.69 -9.89
N MET A 132 -5.04 13.62 -9.76
CA MET A 132 -4.14 13.49 -10.92
C MET A 132 -4.43 12.23 -11.73
N GLU A 133 -4.69 11.09 -11.08
CA GLU A 133 -5.04 9.83 -11.75
C GLU A 133 -6.38 9.91 -12.49
N LYS A 134 -7.40 10.57 -11.91
CA LYS A 134 -8.70 10.78 -12.57
C LYS A 134 -8.56 11.59 -13.86
N ILE A 135 -7.80 12.68 -13.81
CA ILE A 135 -7.57 13.54 -14.97
C ILE A 135 -6.82 12.78 -16.07
N ASN A 136 -5.78 12.01 -15.72
CA ASN A 136 -5.02 11.21 -16.68
C ASN A 136 -5.85 10.10 -17.33
N LYS A 137 -6.87 9.57 -16.64
CA LYS A 137 -7.81 8.60 -17.25
C LYS A 137 -8.82 9.23 -18.19
N ASN A 138 -9.22 10.47 -17.94
CA ASN A 138 -10.19 11.20 -18.78
C ASN A 138 -9.55 11.78 -20.05
N ASN A 139 -8.22 11.84 -20.11
CA ASN A 139 -7.46 12.37 -21.25
C ASN A 139 -6.96 11.26 -22.21
N LYS A 140 -7.37 10.01 -22.01
CA LYS A 140 -7.13 8.87 -22.89
C LYS A 140 -8.41 8.46 -23.60
#